data_0ab46ecb9f77075343ef2a76731e2643
#
_entry.id   0ab46ecb9f77075343ef2a76731e2643
#
_cell.length_a   1.000
_cell.length_b   1.000
_cell.length_c   1.000
_cell.angle_alpha   90.00
_cell.angle_beta   90.00
_cell.angle_gamma   90.00
#
_symmetry.space_group_name_H-M   'P 1'
#
loop_
_entity.id
_entity.type
_entity.pdbx_description
1 polymer ?
#
loop_
_entity_poly.entity_id
_entity_poly.type
_entity_poly.pdbx_seq_one_letter_code
_entity_poly.pdbx_strand_id
1 'polypeptide(L)'
;MMTVFDGTKFMARIIKPLTDKEIRNAKADKFPLRDGNGLSLEITDTGAKIWRFNYFKPFTRKRTNISLGKLSDMTLTQARAKREEYRQLLAKNIDPRTYELQTKQEIADKQNRTFERMARAWFDDRKLKANFTERTAKDTWALFERHIIPAIGKYPIDQLTALIGINAFKPLERAGKLETVRKILNNVNHVMRYALHRGLIATNNLAEIQREFDKPSAKSMNTIDPDELAEFLSKFYEARHKGRFSPTSFYAVMLALLTGSRPSEIARAQWEDIDTTAQTWSYRVQKGNKNLPEGRLHIVTLSRQAVAIFEKMREIQTALSLNSNFVFASTTAKSGHITIEALRMAIIRSMGEGRLTTHGIRHLFSTSLNDKNYNADWIEKALSHKDKNAIRGTYNKAYYIHQRAEMLQVWADYVESLAPSPIVENRTV
;
A
#
# COMPACT_ATOMS: atom_id res chain seq x y z
N MET A 1 25.57 27.17 81.38
CA MET A 1 26.79 27.38 80.57
C MET A 1 26.38 27.47 79.11
N MET A 2 26.15 28.73 78.69
CA MET A 2 25.66 29.06 77.35
C MET A 2 26.86 29.11 76.38
N THR A 3 26.97 28.19 75.41
CA THR A 3 27.96 28.25 74.37
C THR A 3 27.42 29.17 73.26
N VAL A 4 28.12 30.30 73.09
CA VAL A 4 27.88 31.28 72.02
C VAL A 4 28.37 30.67 70.71
N PHE A 5 27.47 30.49 69.77
CA PHE A 5 27.86 30.17 68.37
C PHE A 5 28.36 31.44 67.70
N ASP A 6 29.66 31.46 67.46
CA ASP A 6 30.32 32.51 66.66
C ASP A 6 29.86 32.41 65.18
N GLY A 7 29.05 33.35 64.78
CA GLY A 7 28.51 33.47 63.43
C GLY A 7 29.47 34.12 62.49
N THR A 8 30.54 33.41 62.06
CA THR A 8 31.37 33.86 60.91
C THR A 8 30.56 33.81 59.61
N LYS A 9 29.97 34.96 59.27
CA LYS A 9 29.40 35.21 57.95
C LYS A 9 30.47 34.95 56.89
N PHE A 10 30.42 33.82 56.16
CA PHE A 10 31.18 33.69 54.92
C PHE A 10 30.60 34.69 53.90
N MET A 11 31.21 35.86 53.85
CA MET A 11 30.94 36.83 52.76
C MET A 11 31.34 36.18 51.45
N ALA A 12 30.36 35.91 50.57
CA ALA A 12 30.63 35.42 49.22
C ALA A 12 31.54 36.39 48.51
N ARG A 13 32.76 35.93 48.14
CA ARG A 13 33.76 36.76 47.44
C ARG A 13 33.17 37.21 46.14
N ILE A 14 32.92 38.52 45.96
CA ILE A 14 32.45 39.11 44.72
C ILE A 14 33.55 38.96 43.67
N ILE A 15 33.29 38.13 42.66
CA ILE A 15 34.21 37.92 41.54
C ILE A 15 33.94 39.03 40.51
N LYS A 16 34.97 39.84 40.21
CA LYS A 16 34.87 40.85 39.14
C LYS A 16 34.66 40.15 37.78
N PRO A 17 33.69 40.60 36.97
CA PRO A 17 33.51 40.06 35.64
C PRO A 17 34.76 40.24 34.76
N LEU A 18 35.07 39.23 33.95
CA LEU A 18 36.21 39.26 32.98
C LEU A 18 35.94 40.24 31.86
N THR A 19 37.05 40.79 31.35
CA THR A 19 37.06 41.58 30.11
C THR A 19 37.80 40.84 29.00
N ASP A 20 37.49 41.14 27.74
CA ASP A 20 38.20 40.54 26.60
C ASP A 20 39.70 40.84 26.60
N LYS A 21 40.11 42.00 27.15
CA LYS A 21 41.52 42.38 27.34
C LYS A 21 42.21 41.45 28.36
N GLU A 22 41.54 41.12 29.48
CA GLU A 22 42.09 40.21 30.46
C GLU A 22 42.24 38.79 29.93
N ILE A 23 41.26 38.31 29.13
CA ILE A 23 41.32 37.01 28.46
C ILE A 23 42.46 36.92 27.47
N ARG A 24 42.67 37.95 26.66
CA ARG A 24 43.76 38.01 25.66
C ARG A 24 45.14 38.02 26.30
N ASN A 25 45.30 38.79 27.35
CA ASN A 25 46.59 39.02 27.99
C ASN A 25 46.93 38.01 29.10
N ALA A 26 46.01 37.05 29.41
CA ALA A 26 46.23 36.09 30.46
C ALA A 26 47.30 35.06 30.07
N LYS A 27 48.33 34.94 30.93
CA LYS A 27 49.36 33.89 30.85
C LYS A 27 48.78 32.54 31.36
N ALA A 28 49.43 31.43 30.99
CA ALA A 28 48.97 30.10 31.33
C ALA A 28 48.84 29.83 32.83
N ASP A 29 49.70 30.43 33.62
CA ASP A 29 49.71 30.35 35.11
C ASP A 29 48.52 31.02 35.77
N LYS A 30 47.77 31.85 35.06
CA LYS A 30 46.58 32.57 35.59
C LYS A 30 45.27 31.81 35.45
N PHE A 31 45.25 30.67 34.77
CA PHE A 31 44.03 29.88 34.61
C PHE A 31 43.77 29.00 35.83
N PRO A 32 42.50 28.74 36.17
CA PRO A 32 41.28 29.16 35.47
C PRO A 32 40.90 30.63 35.73
N LEU A 33 40.53 31.35 34.68
CA LEU A 33 39.94 32.69 34.81
C LEU A 33 38.46 32.59 35.17
N ARG A 34 38.02 33.28 36.20
CA ARG A 34 36.64 33.18 36.72
C ARG A 34 35.87 34.48 36.37
N ASP A 35 34.70 34.30 35.68
CA ASP A 35 33.81 35.41 35.32
C ASP A 35 32.66 35.64 36.35
N GLY A 36 32.60 34.83 37.38
CA GLY A 36 31.51 34.83 38.33
C GLY A 36 30.29 33.95 37.91
N ASN A 37 29.37 33.79 38.84
CA ASN A 37 28.16 33.01 38.62
C ASN A 37 28.39 31.61 37.98
N GLY A 38 29.51 30.93 38.35
CA GLY A 38 29.88 29.60 37.86
C GLY A 38 30.62 29.56 36.52
N LEU A 39 30.75 30.67 35.79
CA LEU A 39 31.48 30.70 34.52
C LEU A 39 33.00 30.82 34.75
N SER A 40 33.77 29.98 34.13
CA SER A 40 35.23 30.02 34.11
C SER A 40 35.78 29.71 32.68
N LEU A 41 36.95 30.26 32.38
CA LEU A 41 37.73 29.88 31.24
C LEU A 41 38.94 29.06 31.72
N GLU A 42 39.09 27.84 31.22
CA GLU A 42 40.12 26.91 31.60
C GLU A 42 41.06 26.61 30.44
N ILE A 43 42.30 26.26 30.72
CA ILE A 43 43.26 25.72 29.76
C ILE A 43 43.30 24.21 29.93
N THR A 44 43.26 23.49 28.79
CA THR A 44 43.49 22.05 28.75
C THR A 44 44.98 21.74 28.67
N ASP A 45 45.37 20.51 28.90
CA ASP A 45 46.76 20.02 28.76
C ASP A 45 47.31 20.22 27.34
N THR A 46 46.44 20.34 26.35
CA THR A 46 46.79 20.66 24.95
C THR A 46 46.89 22.15 24.64
N GLY A 47 46.74 23.02 25.66
CA GLY A 47 46.78 24.47 25.54
C GLY A 47 45.49 25.13 25.02
N ALA A 48 44.42 24.34 24.76
CA ALA A 48 43.15 24.90 24.29
C ALA A 48 42.41 25.61 25.43
N LYS A 49 41.87 26.80 25.19
CA LYS A 49 41.07 27.58 26.14
C LYS A 49 39.61 27.22 25.99
N ILE A 50 38.98 26.74 27.09
CA ILE A 50 37.59 26.19 27.08
C ILE A 50 36.76 26.90 28.13
N TRP A 51 35.57 27.38 27.74
CA TRP A 51 34.58 27.90 28.65
C TRP A 51 33.91 26.73 29.42
N ARG A 52 33.85 26.85 30.75
CA ARG A 52 33.17 25.92 31.62
C ARG A 52 32.14 26.61 32.54
N PHE A 53 31.02 25.99 32.72
CA PHE A 53 30.02 26.39 33.70
C PHE A 53 30.01 25.41 34.85
N ASN A 54 30.37 25.89 36.05
CA ASN A 54 30.41 25.15 37.30
C ASN A 54 29.10 25.34 38.03
N TYR A 55 28.45 24.27 38.43
CA TYR A 55 27.16 24.32 39.09
C TYR A 55 26.97 23.16 40.07
N PHE A 56 25.89 23.20 40.88
CA PHE A 56 25.44 22.10 41.73
C PHE A 56 24.29 21.39 41.04
N LYS A 57 24.37 20.06 40.93
CA LYS A 57 23.28 19.29 40.34
C LYS A 57 22.01 19.45 41.18
N PRO A 58 20.84 19.60 40.53
CA PRO A 58 19.56 19.54 41.24
C PRO A 58 19.46 18.25 42.06
N PHE A 59 18.73 18.30 43.16
CA PHE A 59 18.44 17.20 44.08
C PHE A 59 19.67 16.66 44.85
N THR A 60 20.77 16.30 44.16
CA THR A 60 21.95 15.66 44.78
C THR A 60 22.92 16.65 45.39
N ARG A 61 22.85 17.91 45.00
CA ARG A 61 23.75 19.00 45.40
C ARG A 61 25.25 18.72 45.15
N LYS A 62 25.57 17.70 44.38
CA LYS A 62 26.96 17.43 43.99
C LYS A 62 27.46 18.50 43.01
N ARG A 63 28.67 19.05 43.31
CA ARG A 63 29.32 20.00 42.43
C ARG A 63 29.76 19.31 41.10
N THR A 64 29.48 19.94 39.99
CA THR A 64 29.87 19.48 38.66
C THR A 64 30.14 20.66 37.75
N ASN A 65 30.59 20.39 36.54
CA ASN A 65 30.76 21.38 35.48
C ASN A 65 30.29 20.84 34.13
N ILE A 66 30.01 21.74 33.23
CA ILE A 66 29.73 21.43 31.81
C ILE A 66 30.57 22.37 30.94
N SER A 67 31.15 21.81 29.85
CA SER A 67 31.87 22.57 28.83
C SER A 67 30.89 23.32 27.95
N LEU A 68 31.08 24.64 27.79
CA LEU A 68 30.21 25.43 26.92
C LEU A 68 30.76 25.50 25.47
N GLY A 69 32.10 25.45 25.32
CA GLY A 69 32.76 25.52 24.01
C GLY A 69 34.18 26.11 24.12
N LYS A 70 34.94 26.04 23.03
CA LYS A 70 36.26 26.62 22.95
C LYS A 70 36.17 28.15 22.83
N LEU A 71 37.19 28.87 23.33
CA LEU A 71 37.29 30.31 23.17
C LEU A 71 37.37 30.75 21.71
N SER A 72 37.93 29.88 20.82
CA SER A 72 37.94 30.13 19.37
C SER A 72 36.56 30.18 18.75
N ASP A 73 35.61 29.44 19.31
CA ASP A 73 34.27 29.18 18.72
C ASP A 73 33.17 29.97 19.46
N MET A 74 33.48 30.51 20.66
CA MET A 74 32.52 31.15 21.53
C MET A 74 33.12 32.36 22.25
N THR A 75 32.59 33.55 22.01
CA THR A 75 32.99 34.78 22.66
C THR A 75 32.57 34.82 24.14
N LEU A 76 33.14 35.72 24.93
CA LEU A 76 32.74 35.95 26.35
C LEU A 76 31.22 36.25 26.46
N THR A 77 30.71 37.10 25.57
CA THR A 77 29.28 37.45 25.54
C THR A 77 28.39 36.23 25.31
N GLN A 78 28.75 35.37 24.36
CA GLN A 78 28.03 34.12 24.08
C GLN A 78 28.12 33.15 25.23
N ALA A 79 29.30 33.03 25.88
CA ALA A 79 29.47 32.17 27.06
C ALA A 79 28.60 32.62 28.24
N ARG A 80 28.50 33.97 28.46
CA ARG A 80 27.60 34.56 29.47
C ARG A 80 26.13 34.27 29.17
N ALA A 81 25.71 34.41 27.88
CA ALA A 81 24.35 34.11 27.48
C ALA A 81 24.01 32.62 27.74
N LYS A 82 24.94 31.70 27.39
CA LYS A 82 24.75 30.25 27.64
C LYS A 82 24.73 29.91 29.13
N ARG A 83 25.57 30.62 29.95
CA ARG A 83 25.49 30.51 31.42
C ARG A 83 24.10 30.86 31.94
N GLU A 84 23.53 31.98 31.49
CA GLU A 84 22.20 32.39 31.96
C GLU A 84 21.12 31.41 31.56
N GLU A 85 21.16 30.86 30.32
CA GLU A 85 20.27 29.77 29.89
C GLU A 85 20.34 28.58 30.88
N TYR A 86 21.55 28.16 31.26
CA TYR A 86 21.73 27.05 32.19
C TYR A 86 21.29 27.37 33.61
N ARG A 87 21.48 28.62 34.04
CA ARG A 87 20.96 29.07 35.33
C ARG A 87 19.43 29.05 35.38
N GLN A 88 18.76 29.41 34.29
CA GLN A 88 17.31 29.31 34.20
C GLN A 88 16.82 27.84 34.27
N LEU A 89 17.55 26.90 33.64
CA LEU A 89 17.24 25.47 33.78
C LEU A 89 17.41 25.00 35.21
N LEU A 90 18.51 25.38 35.87
CA LEU A 90 18.74 25.04 37.27
C LEU A 90 17.68 25.62 38.22
N ALA A 91 17.21 26.85 37.96
CA ALA A 91 16.10 27.45 38.72
C ALA A 91 14.79 26.63 38.60
N LYS A 92 14.61 25.90 37.51
CA LYS A 92 13.51 24.95 37.29
C LYS A 92 13.83 23.53 37.76
N ASN A 93 14.93 23.31 38.50
CA ASN A 93 15.43 22.02 38.94
C ASN A 93 15.79 21.05 37.75
N ILE A 94 16.15 21.57 36.57
CA ILE A 94 16.58 20.79 35.41
C ILE A 94 18.12 20.83 35.36
N ASP A 95 18.77 19.64 35.28
CA ASP A 95 20.21 19.54 35.08
C ASP A 95 20.56 19.90 33.62
N PRO A 96 21.36 20.96 33.37
CA PRO A 96 21.75 21.35 32.00
C PRO A 96 22.39 20.24 31.19
N ARG A 97 23.19 19.37 31.81
CA ARG A 97 23.83 18.24 31.13
C ARG A 97 22.80 17.20 30.62
N THR A 98 21.85 16.88 31.47
CA THR A 98 20.77 15.96 31.13
C THR A 98 19.88 16.56 30.04
N TYR A 99 19.56 17.84 30.12
CA TYR A 99 18.81 18.57 29.12
C TYR A 99 19.48 18.56 27.76
N GLU A 100 20.80 18.87 27.68
CA GLU A 100 21.52 18.78 26.40
C GLU A 100 21.56 17.40 25.80
N LEU A 101 21.77 16.36 26.64
CA LEU A 101 21.77 14.96 26.15
C LEU A 101 20.39 14.58 25.59
N GLN A 102 19.32 14.93 26.29
CA GLN A 102 17.95 14.68 25.86
C GLN A 102 17.65 15.41 24.53
N THR A 103 18.01 16.72 24.45
CA THR A 103 17.80 17.51 23.23
C THR A 103 18.57 16.94 22.04
N LYS A 104 19.84 16.56 22.25
CA LYS A 104 20.64 15.91 21.19
C LYS A 104 20.05 14.57 20.74
N GLN A 105 19.54 13.78 21.70
CA GLN A 105 18.92 12.50 21.42
C GLN A 105 17.58 12.68 20.66
N GLU A 106 16.76 13.65 21.05
CA GLU A 106 15.53 13.99 20.33
C GLU A 106 15.79 14.45 18.90
N ILE A 107 16.82 15.27 18.69
CA ILE A 107 17.23 15.71 17.34
C ILE A 107 17.69 14.51 16.50
N ALA A 108 18.55 13.65 17.05
CA ALA A 108 19.01 12.44 16.37
C ALA A 108 17.87 11.48 16.07
N ASP A 109 16.94 11.30 17.01
CA ASP A 109 15.75 10.47 16.82
C ASP A 109 14.83 11.04 15.72
N LYS A 110 14.64 12.37 15.69
CA LYS A 110 13.86 13.02 14.62
C LYS A 110 14.53 12.82 13.25
N GLN A 111 15.84 13.00 13.15
CA GLN A 111 16.59 12.78 11.90
C GLN A 111 16.54 11.31 11.45
N ASN A 112 16.53 10.37 12.39
CA ASN A 112 16.40 8.94 12.12
C ASN A 112 14.99 8.49 11.75
N ARG A 113 13.95 9.32 11.94
CA ARG A 113 12.57 9.03 11.54
C ARG A 113 12.37 9.31 10.06
N THR A 114 13.11 8.60 9.21
CA THR A 114 12.99 8.76 7.75
C THR A 114 11.67 8.20 7.24
N PHE A 115 11.21 8.70 6.07
CA PHE A 115 10.01 8.19 5.41
C PHE A 115 10.10 6.68 5.15
N GLU A 116 11.26 6.17 4.71
CA GLU A 116 11.46 4.73 4.48
C GLU A 116 11.23 3.91 5.75
N ARG A 117 11.79 4.34 6.88
CA ARG A 117 11.61 3.64 8.16
C ARG A 117 10.14 3.60 8.56
N MET A 118 9.43 4.70 8.37
CA MET A 118 7.99 4.77 8.64
C MET A 118 7.18 3.93 7.67
N ALA A 119 7.57 3.89 6.40
CA ALA A 119 6.94 3.05 5.39
C ALA A 119 7.08 1.56 5.71
N ARG A 120 8.26 1.11 6.17
CA ARG A 120 8.47 -0.27 6.62
C ARG A 120 7.58 -0.61 7.82
N ALA A 121 7.58 0.23 8.85
CA ALA A 121 6.74 0.02 10.03
C ALA A 121 5.25 -0.01 9.68
N TRP A 122 4.77 0.91 8.83
CA TRP A 122 3.40 0.90 8.31
C TRP A 122 3.09 -0.38 7.54
N PHE A 123 4.02 -0.83 6.70
CA PHE A 123 3.84 -2.01 5.88
C PHE A 123 3.76 -3.29 6.70
N ASP A 124 4.62 -3.43 7.73
CA ASP A 124 4.59 -4.57 8.65
C ASP A 124 3.28 -4.64 9.43
N ASP A 125 2.81 -3.51 9.99
CA ASP A 125 1.49 -3.43 10.63
C ASP A 125 0.34 -3.76 9.64
N ARG A 126 0.51 -3.37 8.37
CA ARG A 126 -0.50 -3.60 7.33
C ARG A 126 -0.60 -5.07 6.93
N LYS A 127 0.52 -5.80 6.92
CA LYS A 127 0.56 -7.25 6.62
C LYS A 127 -0.21 -8.09 7.64
N LEU A 128 -0.32 -7.64 8.87
CA LEU A 128 -1.10 -8.35 9.90
C LEU A 128 -2.61 -8.28 9.69
N LYS A 129 -3.10 -7.47 8.75
CA LYS A 129 -4.53 -7.32 8.49
C LYS A 129 -5.02 -8.36 7.48
N ALA A 130 -6.05 -9.11 7.84
CA ALA A 130 -6.62 -10.20 7.05
C ALA A 130 -7.01 -9.82 5.59
N ASN A 131 -7.29 -8.53 5.33
CA ASN A 131 -7.65 -8.06 3.99
C ASN A 131 -6.46 -7.60 3.13
N PHE A 132 -5.23 -7.86 3.57
CA PHE A 132 -4.01 -7.51 2.85
C PHE A 132 -3.30 -8.79 2.40
N THR A 133 -3.72 -9.31 1.23
CA THR A 133 -3.21 -10.57 0.70
C THR A 133 -1.72 -10.50 0.38
N GLU A 134 -1.02 -11.63 0.38
CA GLU A 134 0.39 -11.74 0.05
C GLU A 134 0.73 -11.10 -1.31
N ARG A 135 -0.09 -11.35 -2.32
CA ARG A 135 0.04 -10.72 -3.64
C ARG A 135 -0.06 -9.20 -3.55
N THR A 136 -1.06 -8.68 -2.83
CA THR A 136 -1.22 -7.23 -2.64
C THR A 136 -0.03 -6.64 -1.89
N ALA A 137 0.50 -7.36 -0.90
CA ALA A 137 1.68 -6.96 -0.16
C ALA A 137 2.90 -6.85 -1.09
N LYS A 138 3.15 -7.90 -1.89
CA LYS A 138 4.25 -7.91 -2.87
C LYS A 138 4.14 -6.77 -3.89
N ASP A 139 2.96 -6.58 -4.48
CA ASP A 139 2.73 -5.53 -5.49
C ASP A 139 2.87 -4.13 -4.86
N THR A 140 2.38 -3.94 -3.63
CA THR A 140 2.50 -2.68 -2.90
C THR A 140 3.94 -2.37 -2.57
N TRP A 141 4.70 -3.34 -2.02
CA TRP A 141 6.09 -3.11 -1.63
C TRP A 141 6.99 -2.88 -2.85
N ALA A 142 6.76 -3.58 -3.95
CA ALA A 142 7.45 -3.32 -5.22
C ALA A 142 7.26 -1.89 -5.73
N LEU A 143 6.09 -1.27 -5.47
CA LEU A 143 5.85 0.13 -5.79
C LEU A 143 6.70 1.07 -4.91
N PHE A 144 6.84 0.75 -3.61
CA PHE A 144 7.72 1.48 -2.70
C PHE A 144 9.18 1.39 -3.13
N GLU A 145 9.70 0.20 -3.39
CA GLU A 145 11.09 -0.02 -3.77
C GLU A 145 11.43 0.66 -5.10
N ARG A 146 10.54 0.56 -6.07
CA ARG A 146 10.81 1.07 -7.43
C ARG A 146 10.69 2.57 -7.53
N HIS A 147 9.76 3.20 -6.81
CA HIS A 147 9.40 4.60 -7.06
C HIS A 147 9.43 5.49 -5.82
N ILE A 148 8.99 5.01 -4.66
CA ILE A 148 8.76 5.89 -3.50
C ILE A 148 10.04 6.06 -2.69
N ILE A 149 10.67 4.95 -2.29
CA ILE A 149 11.89 4.98 -1.46
C ILE A 149 13.05 5.69 -2.16
N PRO A 150 13.33 5.45 -3.46
CA PRO A 150 14.40 6.18 -4.14
C PRO A 150 14.16 7.70 -4.21
N ALA A 151 12.90 8.13 -4.26
CA ALA A 151 12.53 9.53 -4.43
C ALA A 151 12.48 10.30 -3.09
N ILE A 152 11.85 9.72 -2.06
CA ILE A 152 11.60 10.43 -0.79
C ILE A 152 12.00 9.64 0.47
N GLY A 153 12.52 8.43 0.34
CA GLY A 153 12.79 7.51 1.46
C GLY A 153 13.73 8.07 2.52
N LYS A 154 14.74 8.82 2.12
CA LYS A 154 15.78 9.37 3.01
C LYS A 154 15.37 10.64 3.77
N TYR A 155 14.28 11.28 3.37
CA TYR A 155 13.81 12.49 4.07
C TYR A 155 13.27 12.15 5.46
N PRO A 156 13.61 12.93 6.51
CA PRO A 156 12.87 12.89 7.77
C PRO A 156 11.40 13.16 7.50
N ILE A 157 10.51 12.37 8.14
CA ILE A 157 9.09 12.39 7.81
C ILE A 157 8.41 13.72 8.12
N ASP A 158 8.89 14.44 9.13
CA ASP A 158 8.42 15.77 9.51
C ASP A 158 8.92 16.90 8.58
N GLN A 159 9.92 16.63 7.75
CA GLN A 159 10.47 17.58 6.78
C GLN A 159 9.89 17.41 5.37
N LEU A 160 9.03 16.41 5.16
CA LEU A 160 8.37 16.21 3.86
C LEU A 160 7.33 17.30 3.62
N THR A 161 7.61 18.15 2.63
CA THR A 161 6.70 19.20 2.15
C THR A 161 5.96 18.76 0.89
N ALA A 162 4.84 19.42 0.57
CA ALA A 162 4.12 19.21 -0.68
C ALA A 162 5.03 19.37 -1.89
N LEU A 163 5.90 20.40 -1.90
CA LEU A 163 6.82 20.69 -2.99
C LEU A 163 7.81 19.54 -3.23
N ILE A 164 8.37 18.95 -2.16
CA ILE A 164 9.24 17.77 -2.27
C ILE A 164 8.50 16.62 -2.92
N GLY A 165 7.26 16.33 -2.48
CA GLY A 165 6.45 15.26 -3.05
C GLY A 165 6.06 15.49 -4.50
N ILE A 166 5.70 16.72 -4.88
CA ILE A 166 5.38 17.10 -6.26
C ILE A 166 6.61 16.87 -7.14
N ASN A 167 7.75 17.44 -6.79
CA ASN A 167 8.98 17.31 -7.59
C ASN A 167 9.43 15.85 -7.72
N ALA A 168 9.24 15.05 -6.70
CA ALA A 168 9.61 13.63 -6.68
C ALA A 168 8.82 12.81 -7.72
N PHE A 169 7.53 13.10 -7.92
CA PHE A 169 6.65 12.26 -8.74
C PHE A 169 6.20 12.90 -10.06
N LYS A 170 6.45 14.19 -10.27
CA LYS A 170 6.16 14.89 -11.53
C LYS A 170 6.83 14.26 -12.77
N PRO A 171 8.04 13.68 -12.69
CA PRO A 171 8.62 12.95 -13.84
C PRO A 171 7.80 11.76 -14.31
N LEU A 172 7.11 11.04 -13.38
CA LEU A 172 6.23 9.92 -13.74
C LEU A 172 4.96 10.38 -14.45
N GLU A 173 4.41 11.53 -14.05
CA GLU A 173 3.29 12.16 -14.75
C GLU A 173 3.68 12.54 -16.17
N ARG A 174 4.83 13.24 -16.34
CA ARG A 174 5.36 13.61 -17.66
C ARG A 174 5.58 12.39 -18.57
N ALA A 175 5.88 11.24 -17.98
CA ALA A 175 5.99 9.97 -18.69
C ALA A 175 4.63 9.29 -18.94
N GLY A 176 3.49 9.96 -18.67
CA GLY A 176 2.14 9.44 -18.89
C GLY A 176 1.71 8.35 -17.91
N LYS A 177 2.45 8.08 -16.83
CA LYS A 177 2.18 6.99 -15.87
C LYS A 177 1.21 7.42 -14.77
N LEU A 178 0.10 8.07 -15.13
CA LEU A 178 -0.85 8.70 -14.21
C LEU A 178 -1.43 7.72 -13.18
N GLU A 179 -1.78 6.49 -13.59
CA GLU A 179 -2.30 5.47 -12.67
C GLU A 179 -1.24 5.02 -11.65
N THR A 180 0.03 4.98 -12.05
CA THR A 180 1.15 4.70 -11.14
C THR A 180 1.31 5.84 -10.14
N VAL A 181 1.25 7.10 -10.60
CA VAL A 181 1.29 8.28 -9.72
C VAL A 181 0.15 8.22 -8.70
N ARG A 182 -1.08 7.96 -9.13
CA ARG A 182 -2.24 7.83 -8.24
C ARG A 182 -2.01 6.78 -7.15
N LYS A 183 -1.47 5.60 -7.51
CA LYS A 183 -1.14 4.54 -6.55
C LYS A 183 -0.03 4.95 -5.59
N ILE A 184 1.00 5.63 -6.07
CA ILE A 184 2.10 6.17 -5.25
C ILE A 184 1.54 7.14 -4.21
N LEU A 185 0.78 8.14 -4.65
CA LEU A 185 0.25 9.18 -3.76
C LEU A 185 -0.67 8.61 -2.68
N ASN A 186 -1.51 7.63 -3.04
CA ASN A 186 -2.33 6.92 -2.06
C ASN A 186 -1.48 6.20 -0.99
N ASN A 187 -0.42 5.50 -1.40
CA ASN A 187 0.45 4.78 -0.46
C ASN A 187 1.29 5.74 0.39
N VAL A 188 1.82 6.81 -0.19
CA VAL A 188 2.51 7.88 0.55
C VAL A 188 1.59 8.46 1.63
N ASN A 189 0.35 8.79 1.27
CA ASN A 189 -0.63 9.30 2.22
C ASN A 189 -1.00 8.28 3.31
N HIS A 190 -0.97 6.98 3.04
CA HIS A 190 -1.15 5.96 4.08
C HIS A 190 -0.02 5.99 5.11
N VAL A 191 1.23 6.12 4.66
CA VAL A 191 2.40 6.23 5.56
C VAL A 191 2.36 7.53 6.36
N MET A 192 2.04 8.65 5.72
CA MET A 192 1.93 9.94 6.41
C MET A 192 0.83 9.93 7.49
N ARG A 193 -0.33 9.35 7.19
CA ARG A 193 -1.40 9.17 8.20
C ARG A 193 -0.99 8.23 9.32
N TYR A 194 -0.23 7.19 9.02
CA TYR A 194 0.32 6.29 10.04
C TYR A 194 1.23 7.05 11.02
N ALA A 195 2.10 7.92 10.51
CA ALA A 195 2.96 8.74 11.33
C ALA A 195 2.18 9.80 12.14
N LEU A 196 1.15 10.42 11.53
CA LEU A 196 0.27 11.38 12.19
C LEU A 196 -0.47 10.75 13.39
N HIS A 197 -1.08 9.58 13.19
CA HIS A 197 -1.81 8.88 14.25
C HIS A 197 -0.93 8.40 15.41
N ARG A 198 0.39 8.34 15.22
CA ARG A 198 1.38 8.01 16.26
C ARG A 198 2.03 9.25 16.88
N GLY A 199 1.56 10.45 16.52
CA GLY A 199 2.11 11.71 17.04
C GLY A 199 3.54 11.98 16.57
N LEU A 200 4.03 11.33 15.51
CA LEU A 200 5.37 11.53 14.99
C LEU A 200 5.48 12.78 14.12
N ILE A 201 4.36 13.22 13.55
CA ILE A 201 4.19 14.48 12.84
C ILE A 201 2.92 15.17 13.33
N ALA A 202 2.90 16.50 13.29
CA ALA A 202 1.72 17.28 13.71
C ALA A 202 0.68 17.40 12.59
N THR A 203 1.12 17.39 11.33
CA THR A 203 0.26 17.54 10.14
C THR A 203 0.74 16.64 9.01
N ASN A 204 -0.18 16.22 8.14
CA ASN A 204 0.17 15.56 6.90
C ASN A 204 0.25 16.60 5.76
N ASN A 205 1.44 17.09 5.48
CA ASN A 205 1.68 18.09 4.43
C ASN A 205 1.46 17.54 3.00
N LEU A 206 1.28 16.23 2.85
CA LEU A 206 1.04 15.56 1.55
C LEU A 206 -0.43 15.16 1.37
N ALA A 207 -1.33 15.55 2.27
CA ALA A 207 -2.72 15.09 2.26
C ALA A 207 -3.46 15.38 0.92
N GLU A 208 -3.24 16.57 0.37
CA GLU A 208 -3.94 17.07 -0.83
C GLU A 208 -3.06 17.08 -2.08
N ILE A 209 -1.86 16.49 -2.01
CA ILE A 209 -0.87 16.53 -3.10
C ILE A 209 -1.41 15.95 -4.42
N GLN A 210 -2.41 15.06 -4.37
CA GLN A 210 -3.02 14.49 -5.56
C GLN A 210 -3.71 15.53 -6.46
N ARG A 211 -4.05 16.71 -5.94
CA ARG A 211 -4.66 17.80 -6.73
C ARG A 211 -3.68 18.47 -7.70
N GLU A 212 -2.38 18.29 -7.45
CA GLU A 212 -1.30 18.84 -8.28
C GLU A 212 -0.95 17.94 -9.47
N PHE A 213 -1.65 16.80 -9.61
CA PHE A 213 -1.40 15.81 -10.66
C PHE A 213 -2.66 15.59 -11.48
N ASP A 214 -2.47 15.33 -12.76
CA ASP A 214 -3.54 14.94 -13.67
C ASP A 214 -4.20 13.64 -13.21
N LYS A 215 -5.51 13.59 -13.37
CA LYS A 215 -6.25 12.36 -13.08
C LYS A 215 -6.09 11.37 -14.24
N PRO A 216 -5.79 10.09 -13.94
CA PRO A 216 -5.82 9.09 -15.00
C PRO A 216 -7.24 9.02 -15.59
N SER A 217 -7.32 9.06 -16.91
CA SER A 217 -8.60 8.80 -17.59
C SER A 217 -9.02 7.36 -17.32
N ALA A 218 -10.26 7.16 -16.90
CA ALA A 218 -10.83 5.82 -16.79
C ALA A 218 -11.02 5.27 -18.21
N LYS A 219 -10.01 4.57 -18.73
CA LYS A 219 -10.23 3.75 -19.94
C LYS A 219 -11.04 2.53 -19.52
N SER A 220 -12.24 2.36 -20.11
CA SER A 220 -12.94 1.09 -20.01
C SER A 220 -12.04 -0.02 -20.53
N MET A 221 -12.16 -1.22 -19.96
CA MET A 221 -11.41 -2.36 -20.50
C MET A 221 -11.88 -2.63 -21.93
N ASN A 222 -10.93 -2.92 -22.81
CA ASN A 222 -11.23 -3.19 -24.19
C ASN A 222 -12.22 -4.34 -24.29
N THR A 223 -13.34 -4.08 -24.93
CA THR A 223 -14.43 -4.99 -25.26
C THR A 223 -14.80 -4.78 -26.71
N ILE A 224 -15.44 -5.75 -27.30
CA ILE A 224 -16.06 -5.65 -28.63
C ILE A 224 -17.53 -5.28 -28.45
N ASP A 225 -18.12 -4.72 -29.49
CA ASP A 225 -19.55 -4.48 -29.55
C ASP A 225 -20.33 -5.79 -29.72
N PRO A 226 -21.62 -5.87 -29.29
CA PRO A 226 -22.43 -7.09 -29.47
C PRO A 226 -22.49 -7.60 -30.92
N ASP A 227 -22.47 -6.71 -31.90
CA ASP A 227 -22.51 -7.05 -33.33
C ASP A 227 -21.22 -7.73 -33.83
N GLU A 228 -20.10 -7.53 -33.15
CA GLU A 228 -18.81 -8.16 -33.43
C GLU A 228 -18.69 -9.59 -32.83
N LEU A 229 -19.69 -10.07 -32.07
CA LEU A 229 -19.64 -11.38 -31.40
C LEU A 229 -19.50 -12.53 -32.41
N ALA A 230 -20.19 -12.48 -33.57
CA ALA A 230 -20.08 -13.49 -34.62
C ALA A 230 -18.65 -13.56 -35.18
N GLU A 231 -18.05 -12.40 -35.43
CA GLU A 231 -16.65 -12.32 -35.92
C GLU A 231 -15.68 -12.89 -34.87
N PHE A 232 -15.87 -12.53 -33.60
CA PHE A 232 -15.08 -13.09 -32.49
C PHE A 232 -15.15 -14.62 -32.48
N LEU A 233 -16.36 -15.18 -32.48
CA LEU A 233 -16.56 -16.62 -32.43
C LEU A 233 -15.90 -17.31 -33.63
N SER A 234 -16.11 -16.80 -34.85
CA SER A 234 -15.48 -17.33 -36.05
C SER A 234 -13.95 -17.42 -35.93
N LYS A 235 -13.31 -16.31 -35.54
CA LYS A 235 -11.86 -16.25 -35.38
C LYS A 235 -11.37 -17.11 -34.21
N PHE A 236 -12.15 -17.21 -33.13
CA PHE A 236 -11.80 -17.98 -31.96
C PHE A 236 -11.81 -19.49 -32.25
N TYR A 237 -12.82 -19.97 -32.97
CA TYR A 237 -12.89 -21.34 -33.44
C TYR A 237 -11.78 -21.65 -34.47
N GLU A 238 -11.54 -20.78 -35.42
CA GLU A 238 -10.43 -20.93 -36.40
C GLU A 238 -9.08 -21.05 -35.68
N ALA A 239 -8.81 -20.17 -34.69
CA ALA A 239 -7.57 -20.22 -33.91
C ALA A 239 -7.47 -21.52 -33.09
N ARG A 240 -8.58 -22.04 -32.57
CA ARG A 240 -8.66 -23.34 -31.92
C ARG A 240 -8.33 -24.49 -32.85
N HIS A 241 -8.94 -24.55 -34.05
CA HIS A 241 -8.66 -25.57 -35.06
C HIS A 241 -7.22 -25.56 -35.56
N LYS A 242 -6.60 -24.36 -35.62
CA LYS A 242 -5.16 -24.20 -35.93
C LYS A 242 -4.24 -24.55 -34.74
N GLY A 243 -4.75 -25.05 -33.63
CA GLY A 243 -3.94 -25.43 -32.47
C GLY A 243 -3.24 -24.28 -31.74
N ARG A 244 -3.71 -23.03 -31.91
CA ARG A 244 -3.05 -21.86 -31.32
C ARG A 244 -3.12 -21.80 -29.78
N PHE A 245 -4.04 -22.55 -29.19
CA PHE A 245 -4.21 -22.71 -27.73
C PHE A 245 -4.91 -24.06 -27.42
N SER A 246 -4.85 -24.46 -26.12
CA SER A 246 -5.37 -25.76 -25.69
C SER A 246 -6.90 -25.82 -25.72
N PRO A 247 -7.50 -27.05 -25.80
CA PRO A 247 -8.91 -27.25 -25.57
C PRO A 247 -9.40 -26.69 -24.25
N THR A 248 -8.64 -26.88 -23.18
CA THR A 248 -8.94 -26.36 -21.85
C THR A 248 -9.11 -24.84 -21.84
N SER A 249 -8.23 -24.11 -22.55
CA SER A 249 -8.33 -22.64 -22.69
C SER A 249 -9.56 -22.24 -23.53
N PHE A 250 -9.90 -23.00 -24.56
CA PHE A 250 -11.09 -22.77 -25.37
C PHE A 250 -12.35 -22.84 -24.51
N TYR A 251 -12.56 -23.97 -23.84
CA TYR A 251 -13.76 -24.19 -23.03
C TYR A 251 -13.83 -23.21 -21.84
N ALA A 252 -12.69 -22.81 -21.25
CA ALA A 252 -12.66 -21.81 -20.20
C ALA A 252 -13.14 -20.42 -20.68
N VAL A 253 -12.74 -19.99 -21.90
CA VAL A 253 -13.21 -18.73 -22.49
C VAL A 253 -14.67 -18.82 -22.88
N MET A 254 -15.12 -19.95 -23.47
CA MET A 254 -16.54 -20.16 -23.78
C MET A 254 -17.41 -20.16 -22.51
N LEU A 255 -16.98 -20.81 -21.42
CA LEU A 255 -17.71 -20.76 -20.15
C LEU A 255 -17.78 -19.34 -19.58
N ALA A 256 -16.70 -18.56 -19.70
CA ALA A 256 -16.70 -17.14 -19.30
C ALA A 256 -17.71 -16.32 -20.12
N LEU A 257 -17.83 -16.58 -21.43
CA LEU A 257 -18.80 -15.93 -22.30
C LEU A 257 -20.24 -16.31 -21.94
N LEU A 258 -20.50 -17.60 -21.72
CA LEU A 258 -21.85 -18.11 -21.43
C LEU A 258 -22.38 -17.69 -20.06
N THR A 259 -21.51 -17.54 -19.05
CA THR A 259 -21.91 -17.30 -17.65
C THR A 259 -21.64 -15.90 -17.17
N GLY A 260 -20.82 -15.10 -17.87
CA GLY A 260 -20.32 -13.83 -17.40
C GLY A 260 -19.47 -13.93 -16.13
N SER A 261 -18.99 -15.11 -15.72
CA SER A 261 -18.18 -15.33 -14.52
C SER A 261 -16.80 -14.68 -14.62
N ARG A 262 -16.18 -14.34 -13.49
CA ARG A 262 -14.84 -13.69 -13.54
C ARG A 262 -13.78 -14.69 -13.99
N PRO A 263 -12.75 -14.24 -14.75
CA PRO A 263 -11.68 -15.12 -15.21
C PRO A 263 -10.99 -15.92 -14.10
N SER A 264 -10.89 -15.33 -12.90
CA SER A 264 -10.31 -16.01 -11.73
C SER A 264 -11.22 -17.09 -11.15
N GLU A 265 -12.53 -16.94 -11.26
CA GLU A 265 -13.53 -17.90 -10.83
C GLU A 265 -13.55 -19.08 -11.81
N ILE A 266 -13.57 -18.81 -13.11
CA ILE A 266 -13.44 -19.83 -14.17
C ILE A 266 -12.16 -20.66 -13.95
N ALA A 267 -11.00 -20.00 -13.88
CA ALA A 267 -9.72 -20.71 -13.77
C ALA A 267 -9.62 -21.62 -12.55
N ARG A 268 -10.35 -21.32 -11.47
CA ARG A 268 -10.36 -22.04 -10.19
C ARG A 268 -11.59 -22.92 -9.97
N ALA A 269 -12.45 -23.07 -10.97
CA ALA A 269 -13.65 -23.91 -10.86
C ALA A 269 -13.28 -25.33 -10.39
N GLN A 270 -13.97 -25.82 -9.37
CA GLN A 270 -13.74 -27.14 -8.78
C GLN A 270 -14.94 -28.06 -9.08
N TRP A 271 -14.67 -29.34 -9.21
CA TRP A 271 -15.73 -30.31 -9.47
C TRP A 271 -16.78 -30.42 -8.36
N GLU A 272 -16.37 -30.22 -7.12
CA GLU A 272 -17.27 -30.25 -5.97
C GLU A 272 -18.30 -29.10 -5.95
N ASP A 273 -18.01 -28.00 -6.65
CA ASP A 273 -18.87 -26.83 -6.74
C ASP A 273 -19.97 -26.98 -7.83
N ILE A 274 -19.96 -28.05 -8.63
CA ILE A 274 -20.77 -28.19 -9.85
C ILE A 274 -21.79 -29.30 -9.68
N ASP A 275 -23.05 -28.94 -9.84
CA ASP A 275 -24.18 -29.88 -9.93
C ASP A 275 -24.77 -29.81 -11.35
N THR A 276 -24.42 -30.78 -12.20
CA THR A 276 -24.93 -30.89 -13.57
C THR A 276 -26.40 -31.26 -13.63
N THR A 277 -26.92 -31.96 -12.63
CA THR A 277 -28.34 -32.35 -12.55
C THR A 277 -29.21 -31.15 -12.18
N ALA A 278 -28.80 -30.38 -11.16
CA ALA A 278 -29.46 -29.14 -10.80
C ALA A 278 -29.11 -27.97 -11.72
N GLN A 279 -28.18 -28.17 -12.66
CA GLN A 279 -27.66 -27.15 -13.58
C GLN A 279 -27.16 -25.89 -12.84
N THR A 280 -26.36 -26.11 -11.79
CA THR A 280 -25.80 -25.01 -10.98
C THR A 280 -24.30 -25.19 -10.76
N TRP A 281 -23.62 -24.03 -10.65
CA TRP A 281 -22.23 -23.91 -10.19
C TRP A 281 -22.20 -22.94 -9.00
N SER A 282 -21.87 -23.44 -7.82
CA SER A 282 -21.99 -22.71 -6.57
C SER A 282 -20.63 -22.53 -5.91
N TYR A 283 -20.16 -21.30 -5.74
CA TYR A 283 -18.86 -21.02 -5.13
C TYR A 283 -18.89 -19.77 -4.23
N ARG A 284 -17.87 -19.60 -3.41
CA ARG A 284 -17.76 -18.45 -2.50
C ARG A 284 -16.88 -17.34 -3.06
N VAL A 285 -17.44 -16.14 -3.22
CA VAL A 285 -16.75 -14.94 -3.70
C VAL A 285 -16.19 -14.15 -2.53
N GLN A 286 -14.87 -14.10 -2.42
CA GLN A 286 -14.18 -13.37 -1.34
C GLN A 286 -14.01 -11.88 -1.65
N LYS A 287 -13.88 -11.51 -2.93
CA LYS A 287 -13.61 -10.12 -3.35
C LYS A 287 -14.70 -9.15 -2.88
N GLY A 288 -14.29 -8.15 -2.11
CA GLY A 288 -15.19 -7.09 -1.63
C GLY A 288 -16.02 -7.44 -0.39
N ASN A 289 -15.83 -8.61 0.23
CA ASN A 289 -16.55 -9.03 1.43
C ASN A 289 -15.65 -8.97 2.67
N LYS A 290 -15.37 -7.76 3.15
CA LYS A 290 -14.49 -7.54 4.32
C LYS A 290 -15.04 -8.13 5.63
N ASN A 291 -16.36 -8.28 5.72
CA ASN A 291 -17.06 -8.72 6.94
C ASN A 291 -17.50 -10.19 6.91
N LEU A 292 -17.20 -10.93 5.83
CA LEU A 292 -17.51 -12.35 5.69
C LEU A 292 -16.22 -13.10 5.38
N PRO A 293 -15.54 -13.66 6.37
CA PRO A 293 -14.27 -14.40 6.18
C PRO A 293 -14.40 -15.53 5.16
N GLU A 294 -15.54 -16.21 5.13
CA GLU A 294 -15.84 -17.30 4.19
C GLU A 294 -16.26 -16.83 2.79
N GLY A 295 -16.42 -15.51 2.59
CA GLY A 295 -16.95 -14.99 1.34
C GLY A 295 -18.48 -15.13 1.19
N ARG A 296 -19.02 -14.57 0.11
CA ARG A 296 -20.45 -14.61 -0.22
C ARG A 296 -20.71 -15.75 -1.19
N LEU A 297 -21.68 -16.61 -0.88
CA LEU A 297 -22.16 -17.65 -1.81
C LEU A 297 -22.66 -16.98 -3.10
N HIS A 298 -22.20 -17.49 -4.23
CA HIS A 298 -22.67 -17.15 -5.55
C HIS A 298 -23.09 -18.43 -6.27
N ILE A 299 -24.29 -18.41 -6.80
CA ILE A 299 -24.86 -19.51 -7.57
C ILE A 299 -24.97 -19.05 -9.01
N VAL A 300 -24.29 -19.71 -9.91
CA VAL A 300 -24.40 -19.54 -11.36
C VAL A 300 -25.38 -20.61 -11.87
N THR A 301 -26.44 -20.19 -12.53
CA THR A 301 -27.32 -21.10 -13.26
C THR A 301 -26.68 -21.47 -14.57
N LEU A 302 -26.69 -22.74 -14.93
CA LEU A 302 -25.98 -23.25 -16.12
C LEU A 302 -26.97 -23.51 -17.25
N SER A 303 -26.66 -23.01 -18.44
CA SER A 303 -27.33 -23.41 -19.66
C SER A 303 -26.90 -24.82 -20.08
N ARG A 304 -27.65 -25.45 -20.98
CA ARG A 304 -27.31 -26.79 -21.57
C ARG A 304 -25.88 -26.78 -22.13
N GLN A 305 -25.48 -25.72 -22.80
CA GLN A 305 -24.16 -25.57 -23.39
C GLN A 305 -23.06 -25.45 -22.31
N ALA A 306 -23.33 -24.77 -21.20
CA ALA A 306 -22.40 -24.67 -20.09
C ALA A 306 -22.24 -26.03 -19.38
N VAL A 307 -23.32 -26.80 -19.19
CA VAL A 307 -23.24 -28.16 -18.68
C VAL A 307 -22.40 -29.05 -19.60
N ALA A 308 -22.66 -29.01 -20.92
CA ALA A 308 -21.89 -29.77 -21.89
C ALA A 308 -20.37 -29.44 -21.85
N ILE A 309 -19.99 -28.18 -21.57
CA ILE A 309 -18.58 -27.82 -21.35
C ILE A 309 -18.01 -28.57 -20.15
N PHE A 310 -18.70 -28.65 -19.03
CA PHE A 310 -18.22 -29.38 -17.85
C PHE A 310 -18.08 -30.88 -18.16
N GLU A 311 -19.06 -31.48 -18.82
CA GLU A 311 -18.99 -32.87 -19.25
C GLU A 311 -17.79 -33.12 -20.16
N LYS A 312 -17.57 -32.25 -21.15
CA LYS A 312 -16.42 -32.34 -22.08
C LYS A 312 -15.08 -32.19 -21.35
N MET A 313 -15.01 -31.30 -20.36
CA MET A 313 -13.80 -31.16 -19.56
C MET A 313 -13.52 -32.44 -18.74
N ARG A 314 -14.56 -33.12 -18.25
CA ARG A 314 -14.40 -34.42 -17.57
C ARG A 314 -13.88 -35.50 -18.53
N GLU A 315 -14.43 -35.58 -19.75
CA GLU A 315 -13.92 -36.48 -20.81
C GLU A 315 -12.44 -36.22 -21.11
N ILE A 316 -12.05 -34.96 -21.29
CA ILE A 316 -10.65 -34.57 -21.57
C ILE A 316 -9.75 -35.00 -20.41
N GLN A 317 -10.14 -34.77 -19.17
CA GLN A 317 -9.32 -35.16 -18.01
C GLN A 317 -9.19 -36.69 -17.91
N THR A 318 -10.26 -37.42 -18.18
CA THR A 318 -10.23 -38.89 -18.19
C THR A 318 -9.31 -39.40 -19.29
N ALA A 319 -9.42 -38.88 -20.51
CA ALA A 319 -8.56 -39.26 -21.63
C ALA A 319 -7.07 -38.96 -21.39
N LEU A 320 -6.78 -37.90 -20.64
CA LEU A 320 -5.41 -37.52 -20.27
C LEU A 320 -4.95 -38.13 -18.93
N SER A 321 -5.77 -38.99 -18.31
CA SER A 321 -5.51 -39.60 -16.98
C SER A 321 -5.18 -38.56 -15.91
N LEU A 322 -5.80 -37.37 -15.96
CA LEU A 322 -5.60 -36.30 -15.01
C LEU A 322 -6.54 -36.47 -13.81
N ASN A 323 -5.98 -36.72 -12.63
CA ASN A 323 -6.71 -36.69 -11.38
C ASN A 323 -6.58 -35.30 -10.75
N SER A 324 -7.56 -34.45 -10.99
CA SER A 324 -7.57 -33.06 -10.52
C SER A 324 -8.92 -32.66 -9.95
N ASN A 325 -8.91 -31.92 -8.84
CA ASN A 325 -10.12 -31.31 -8.28
C ASN A 325 -10.60 -30.13 -9.12
N PHE A 326 -9.74 -29.54 -9.95
CA PHE A 326 -10.08 -28.40 -10.80
C PHE A 326 -10.67 -28.85 -12.14
N VAL A 327 -11.72 -28.18 -12.60
CA VAL A 327 -12.32 -28.39 -13.93
C VAL A 327 -11.33 -28.10 -15.04
N PHE A 328 -10.64 -26.97 -14.94
CA PHE A 328 -9.65 -26.52 -15.91
C PHE A 328 -8.25 -26.82 -15.37
N ALA A 329 -7.94 -28.11 -15.25
CA ALA A 329 -6.66 -28.59 -14.73
C ALA A 329 -5.49 -28.15 -15.63
N SER A 330 -4.31 -27.97 -15.00
CA SER A 330 -3.04 -27.69 -15.68
C SER A 330 -1.92 -28.50 -15.04
N THR A 331 -1.17 -29.23 -15.86
CA THR A 331 0.00 -30.00 -15.44
C THR A 331 1.25 -29.12 -15.32
N THR A 332 1.26 -27.93 -15.94
CA THR A 332 2.41 -27.04 -15.97
C THR A 332 2.34 -25.91 -14.94
N ALA A 333 1.13 -25.52 -14.54
CA ALA A 333 0.95 -24.47 -13.54
C ALA A 333 1.09 -25.03 -12.12
N LYS A 334 1.92 -24.42 -11.29
CA LYS A 334 2.11 -24.80 -9.87
C LYS A 334 0.80 -24.81 -9.06
N SER A 335 -0.22 -24.07 -9.52
CA SER A 335 -1.55 -24.01 -8.89
C SER A 335 -2.43 -25.23 -9.19
N GLY A 336 -2.03 -26.13 -10.08
CA GLY A 336 -2.82 -27.27 -10.53
C GLY A 336 -3.98 -26.93 -11.50
N HIS A 337 -4.23 -25.66 -11.76
CA HIS A 337 -5.26 -25.19 -12.68
C HIS A 337 -4.70 -24.17 -13.68
N ILE A 338 -5.43 -23.93 -14.79
CA ILE A 338 -5.03 -22.91 -15.77
C ILE A 338 -4.92 -21.52 -15.12
N THR A 339 -4.08 -20.68 -15.69
CA THR A 339 -3.94 -19.28 -15.24
C THR A 339 -4.92 -18.38 -15.98
N ILE A 340 -5.23 -17.22 -15.39
CA ILE A 340 -6.00 -16.16 -16.10
C ILE A 340 -5.29 -15.74 -17.39
N GLU A 341 -3.96 -15.81 -17.38
CA GLU A 341 -3.14 -15.51 -18.56
C GLU A 341 -3.39 -16.48 -19.72
N ALA A 342 -3.72 -17.75 -19.43
CA ALA A 342 -4.08 -18.72 -20.48
C ALA A 342 -5.35 -18.30 -21.23
N LEU A 343 -6.38 -17.81 -20.50
CA LEU A 343 -7.59 -17.27 -21.12
C LEU A 343 -7.27 -16.00 -21.94
N ARG A 344 -6.46 -15.10 -21.37
CA ARG A 344 -6.04 -13.88 -22.05
C ARG A 344 -5.31 -14.20 -23.36
N MET A 345 -4.36 -15.13 -23.32
CA MET A 345 -3.59 -15.51 -24.52
C MET A 345 -4.43 -16.20 -25.56
N ALA A 346 -5.45 -17.00 -25.18
CA ALA A 346 -6.38 -17.58 -26.14
C ALA A 346 -7.16 -16.51 -26.93
N ILE A 347 -7.63 -15.46 -26.23
CA ILE A 347 -8.30 -14.32 -26.85
C ILE A 347 -7.35 -13.55 -27.78
N ILE A 348 -6.14 -13.22 -27.33
CA ILE A 348 -5.14 -12.47 -28.12
C ILE A 348 -4.75 -13.24 -29.37
N ARG A 349 -4.54 -14.56 -29.26
CA ARG A 349 -4.16 -15.40 -30.40
C ARG A 349 -5.26 -15.54 -31.45
N SER A 350 -6.50 -15.22 -31.11
CA SER A 350 -7.64 -15.20 -32.05
C SER A 350 -7.92 -13.80 -32.60
N MET A 351 -7.95 -12.76 -31.76
CA MET A 351 -8.40 -11.42 -32.15
C MET A 351 -7.28 -10.38 -32.30
N GLY A 352 -6.07 -10.69 -31.82
CA GLY A 352 -5.00 -9.72 -31.69
C GLY A 352 -5.04 -8.99 -30.34
N GLU A 353 -3.92 -8.33 -30.01
CA GLU A 353 -3.81 -7.57 -28.76
C GLU A 353 -4.65 -6.30 -28.81
N GLY A 354 -5.26 -5.94 -27.69
CA GLY A 354 -5.99 -4.68 -27.54
C GLY A 354 -7.42 -4.66 -28.05
N ARG A 355 -7.94 -5.74 -28.66
CA ARG A 355 -9.33 -5.80 -29.13
C ARG A 355 -10.30 -6.21 -28.03
N LEU A 356 -10.06 -7.34 -27.41
CA LEU A 356 -10.91 -7.90 -26.37
C LEU A 356 -10.05 -8.39 -25.19
N THR A 357 -10.49 -8.12 -23.97
CA THR A 357 -9.87 -8.63 -22.75
C THR A 357 -10.75 -9.70 -22.11
N THR A 358 -10.17 -10.53 -21.23
CA THR A 358 -10.94 -11.50 -20.43
C THR A 358 -12.03 -10.83 -19.57
N HIS A 359 -11.81 -9.60 -19.14
CA HIS A 359 -12.83 -8.81 -18.42
C HIS A 359 -13.80 -8.14 -19.40
N GLY A 360 -13.35 -7.80 -20.62
CA GLY A 360 -14.20 -7.28 -21.68
C GLY A 360 -15.30 -8.27 -22.10
N ILE A 361 -15.07 -9.59 -21.97
CA ILE A 361 -16.12 -10.60 -22.16
C ILE A 361 -17.31 -10.36 -21.22
N ARG A 362 -17.07 -9.97 -19.98
CA ARG A 362 -18.15 -9.67 -19.03
C ARG A 362 -18.88 -8.36 -19.38
N HIS A 363 -18.16 -7.39 -19.95
CA HIS A 363 -18.79 -6.18 -20.48
C HIS A 363 -19.68 -6.54 -21.67
N LEU A 364 -19.17 -7.31 -22.62
CA LEU A 364 -19.96 -7.80 -23.77
C LEU A 364 -21.22 -8.54 -23.30
N PHE A 365 -21.09 -9.48 -22.37
CA PHE A 365 -22.22 -10.20 -21.76
C PHE A 365 -23.24 -9.24 -21.15
N SER A 366 -22.80 -8.27 -20.34
CA SER A 366 -23.68 -7.31 -19.71
C SER A 366 -24.37 -6.41 -20.72
N THR A 367 -23.62 -5.86 -21.68
CA THR A 367 -24.18 -4.99 -22.74
C THR A 367 -25.21 -5.73 -23.57
N SER A 368 -24.87 -6.92 -24.07
CA SER A 368 -25.77 -7.72 -24.92
C SER A 368 -27.09 -8.10 -24.23
N LEU A 369 -27.05 -8.38 -22.91
CA LEU A 369 -28.27 -8.69 -22.16
C LEU A 369 -29.10 -7.44 -21.85
N ASN A 370 -28.45 -6.30 -21.60
CA ASN A 370 -29.15 -5.02 -21.45
C ASN A 370 -29.83 -4.58 -22.76
N ASP A 371 -29.13 -4.73 -23.92
CA ASP A 371 -29.68 -4.39 -25.24
C ASP A 371 -30.89 -5.29 -25.59
N LYS A 372 -30.93 -6.51 -25.07
CA LYS A 372 -32.08 -7.41 -25.16
C LYS A 372 -33.18 -7.14 -24.10
N ASN A 373 -33.09 -6.03 -23.37
CA ASN A 373 -34.04 -5.59 -22.36
C ASN A 373 -34.28 -6.56 -21.19
N TYR A 374 -33.28 -7.37 -20.81
CA TYR A 374 -33.38 -8.18 -19.61
C TYR A 374 -33.31 -7.32 -18.34
N ASN A 375 -33.98 -7.76 -17.29
CA ASN A 375 -33.97 -7.06 -16.01
C ASN A 375 -32.55 -6.89 -15.47
N ALA A 376 -32.17 -5.64 -15.20
CA ALA A 376 -30.83 -5.29 -14.72
C ALA A 376 -30.42 -6.02 -13.44
N ASP A 377 -31.38 -6.33 -12.54
CA ASP A 377 -31.07 -7.08 -11.31
C ASP A 377 -30.65 -8.52 -11.61
N TRP A 378 -31.26 -9.14 -12.63
CA TRP A 378 -30.87 -10.51 -13.03
C TRP A 378 -29.44 -10.52 -13.60
N ILE A 379 -29.11 -9.52 -14.41
CA ILE A 379 -27.77 -9.36 -14.98
C ILE A 379 -26.74 -9.08 -13.89
N GLU A 380 -27.01 -8.15 -12.97
CA GLU A 380 -26.11 -7.80 -11.87
C GLU A 380 -25.89 -9.00 -10.91
N LYS A 381 -26.95 -9.79 -10.65
CA LYS A 381 -26.82 -11.02 -9.85
C LYS A 381 -26.04 -12.11 -10.61
N ALA A 382 -26.23 -12.28 -11.91
CA ALA A 382 -25.42 -13.20 -12.74
C ALA A 382 -23.93 -12.81 -12.69
N LEU A 383 -23.62 -11.52 -12.79
CA LEU A 383 -22.28 -11.00 -12.67
C LEU A 383 -21.72 -11.02 -11.24
N SER A 384 -22.47 -11.44 -10.24
CA SER A 384 -22.03 -11.38 -8.83
C SER A 384 -21.59 -9.97 -8.40
N HIS A 385 -22.26 -8.95 -8.90
CA HIS A 385 -22.03 -7.58 -8.44
C HIS A 385 -22.72 -7.33 -7.10
N LYS A 386 -22.13 -6.49 -6.28
CA LYS A 386 -22.80 -5.94 -5.09
C LYS A 386 -23.73 -4.82 -5.53
N ASP A 387 -24.90 -4.77 -4.92
CA ASP A 387 -25.79 -3.64 -5.12
C ASP A 387 -25.06 -2.35 -4.71
N LYS A 388 -25.01 -1.38 -5.61
CA LYS A 388 -24.36 -0.07 -5.37
C LYS A 388 -25.15 0.75 -4.35
N ASN A 389 -26.45 0.54 -4.28
CA ASN A 389 -27.30 1.14 -3.27
C ASN A 389 -27.30 0.22 -2.02
N ALA A 390 -26.63 0.66 -0.95
CA ALA A 390 -26.51 -0.11 0.29
C ALA A 390 -27.88 -0.43 0.92
N ILE A 391 -28.85 0.46 0.81
CA ILE A 391 -30.22 0.28 1.31
C ILE A 391 -30.91 -0.81 0.49
N ARG A 392 -30.90 -0.71 -0.85
CA ARG A 392 -31.47 -1.72 -1.74
C ARG A 392 -30.82 -3.08 -1.56
N GLY A 393 -29.48 -3.13 -1.44
CA GLY A 393 -28.73 -4.36 -1.21
C GLY A 393 -29.05 -5.04 0.12
N THR A 394 -29.51 -4.31 1.13
CA THR A 394 -29.97 -4.84 2.42
C THR A 394 -31.31 -5.54 2.29
N TYR A 395 -32.23 -5.01 1.48
CA TYR A 395 -33.59 -5.54 1.31
C TYR A 395 -33.71 -6.52 0.15
N ASN A 396 -32.96 -6.38 -0.96
CA ASN A 396 -33.01 -7.28 -2.10
C ASN A 396 -32.08 -8.49 -1.93
N LYS A 397 -32.55 -9.51 -1.21
CA LYS A 397 -31.84 -10.79 -1.03
C LYS A 397 -32.22 -11.84 -2.08
N ALA A 398 -33.07 -11.50 -3.03
CA ALA A 398 -33.52 -12.45 -4.05
C ALA A 398 -32.35 -12.90 -4.94
N TYR A 399 -32.29 -14.19 -5.23
CA TYR A 399 -31.28 -14.79 -6.11
C TYR A 399 -31.73 -14.84 -7.58
N TYR A 400 -33.04 -14.74 -7.85
CA TYR A 400 -33.64 -14.82 -9.18
C TYR A 400 -33.19 -16.05 -9.98
N ILE A 401 -33.16 -17.24 -9.33
CA ILE A 401 -32.55 -18.45 -9.92
C ILE A 401 -33.27 -18.84 -11.20
N HIS A 402 -34.63 -18.92 -11.20
CA HIS A 402 -35.39 -19.29 -12.38
C HIS A 402 -35.24 -18.29 -13.52
N GLN A 403 -35.42 -17.04 -13.25
CA GLN A 403 -35.31 -15.96 -14.25
C GLN A 403 -33.91 -15.89 -14.85
N ARG A 404 -32.89 -16.10 -14.03
CA ARG A 404 -31.50 -16.16 -14.51
C ARG A 404 -31.23 -17.43 -15.33
N ALA A 405 -31.83 -18.56 -14.99
CA ALA A 405 -31.69 -19.79 -15.76
C ALA A 405 -32.26 -19.61 -17.19
N GLU A 406 -33.47 -19.04 -17.29
CA GLU A 406 -34.09 -18.71 -18.58
C GLU A 406 -33.24 -17.70 -19.38
N MET A 407 -32.84 -16.61 -18.74
CA MET A 407 -31.99 -15.58 -19.37
C MET A 407 -30.69 -16.16 -19.91
N LEU A 408 -29.99 -16.98 -19.11
CA LEU A 408 -28.71 -17.57 -19.49
C LEU A 408 -28.86 -18.68 -20.53
N GLN A 409 -29.99 -19.38 -20.55
CA GLN A 409 -30.26 -20.34 -21.62
C GLN A 409 -30.47 -19.62 -22.96
N VAL A 410 -31.31 -18.59 -23.01
CA VAL A 410 -31.54 -17.81 -24.24
C VAL A 410 -30.24 -17.15 -24.71
N TRP A 411 -29.41 -16.65 -23.78
CA TRP A 411 -28.09 -16.12 -24.11
C TRP A 411 -27.18 -17.17 -24.72
N ALA A 412 -27.12 -18.37 -24.14
CA ALA A 412 -26.28 -19.44 -24.63
C ALA A 412 -26.75 -19.97 -26.00
N ASP A 413 -28.06 -20.07 -26.25
CA ASP A 413 -28.62 -20.43 -27.54
C ASP A 413 -28.26 -19.38 -28.61
N TYR A 414 -28.31 -18.10 -28.26
CA TYR A 414 -27.90 -17.01 -29.15
C TYR A 414 -26.39 -17.10 -29.47
N VAL A 415 -25.53 -17.28 -28.46
CA VAL A 415 -24.08 -17.45 -28.70
C VAL A 415 -23.79 -18.66 -29.60
N GLU A 416 -24.46 -19.79 -29.35
CA GLU A 416 -24.29 -21.00 -30.15
C GLU A 416 -24.77 -20.81 -31.61
N SER A 417 -25.86 -20.06 -31.81
CA SER A 417 -26.36 -19.78 -33.17
C SER A 417 -25.40 -18.93 -34.03
N LEU A 418 -24.51 -18.17 -33.39
CA LEU A 418 -23.48 -17.37 -34.05
C LEU A 418 -22.16 -18.14 -34.22
N ALA A 419 -22.00 -19.29 -33.57
CA ALA A 419 -20.79 -20.09 -33.65
C ALA A 419 -20.75 -20.89 -34.95
N PRO A 420 -19.54 -21.09 -35.55
CA PRO A 420 -19.41 -21.87 -36.79
C PRO A 420 -19.65 -23.36 -36.60
N SER A 421 -19.63 -23.87 -35.39
CA SER A 421 -19.99 -25.24 -35.01
C SER A 421 -20.52 -25.28 -33.58
N PRO A 422 -21.20 -26.37 -33.15
CA PRO A 422 -21.64 -26.52 -31.76
C PRO A 422 -20.49 -26.23 -30.75
N ILE A 423 -20.82 -25.64 -29.62
CA ILE A 423 -19.84 -25.25 -28.57
C ILE A 423 -19.07 -26.48 -28.08
N VAL A 424 -19.74 -27.59 -27.98
CA VAL A 424 -19.14 -28.90 -27.70
C VAL A 424 -19.30 -29.81 -28.91
N GLU A 425 -18.20 -30.08 -29.59
CA GLU A 425 -18.19 -31.04 -30.68
C GLU A 425 -18.28 -32.47 -30.14
N ASN A 426 -19.17 -33.29 -30.75
CA ASN A 426 -19.31 -34.72 -30.44
C ASN A 426 -18.15 -35.57 -30.99
N ARG A 427 -16.99 -34.97 -31.31
CA ARG A 427 -15.82 -35.73 -31.72
C ARG A 427 -15.13 -36.31 -30.50
N THR A 428 -15.12 -37.63 -30.42
CA THR A 428 -14.25 -38.41 -29.51
C THR A 428 -12.80 -37.94 -29.70
N VAL A 429 -12.12 -37.67 -28.63
CA VAL A 429 -10.71 -37.24 -28.59
C VAL A 429 -9.82 -38.37 -29.11
#